data_29cd7eba9158c78f5172f4de7c9614fc
#
_entry.id   29cd7eba9158c78f5172f4de7c9614fc
#
_cell.length_a   1.000
_cell.length_b   1.000
_cell.length_c   1.000
_cell.angle_alpha   90.00
_cell.angle_beta   90.00
_cell.angle_gamma   90.00
#
_symmetry.space_group_name_H-M   'P 1'
#
loop_
_entity.id
_entity.type
_entity.pdbx_description
1 polymer ?
#
loop_
_entity_poly.entity_id
_entity_poly.type
_entity_poly.pdbx_seq_one_letter_code
_entity_poly.pdbx_strand_id
1 'polypeptide(L)'
;MALEQKPAAIDSAQTVQERSAAWLQRPSVALALVCAAVFLGAVDLTIVTAVLPKIMVDLSVSIDTELHRASWVITGYLLAYTISMTFTGRLSDLYGRRIAYLICLTIFTLGSVVVAVAPALEEVVLGRVVQALGAGALVPISMALVSDLFPPERRPAALGTIAAVDTAGWMVGHVYGGALMRLFDDWRLLFWINVPFGIIALALTWLALRRIVITRASGSFDWRGAVLISISLTAFNIGMGAGAELGQTDFYGERPGPPPYALPLTLASLAVLAAFIWVERRARDPLLDLALFRQRGTVAASIMNVLIGFVLALAIANVPLFINTRLGLLYPTDPDILRRGAWETGLVLSALTLALALLAWPGGRLAGRFGDRLPALIGLGVATVGYLAMSRWQSDTDYWTMVGGLTLAGCGVGMALAPTASTIIAAAGPERRGAASALVIILRLIGMTAGVSTLTLWGVQRQDALRRAADPALLADFDQVRMFLIDVAAQVVGETFLFAVAACVIALVAAIWLPGRHRSQTGETQDGSQVDR
;
A
#
# COMPACT_ATOMS: atom_id res chain seq x y z
N MET A 1 16.06 -66.22 34.54
CA MET A 1 14.73 -65.73 34.11
C MET A 1 14.78 -64.19 34.16
N ALA A 2 15.25 -63.63 33.06
CA ALA A 2 15.46 -62.19 32.93
C ALA A 2 14.23 -61.60 32.25
N LEU A 3 13.58 -60.63 32.91
CA LEU A 3 12.47 -59.88 32.33
C LEU A 3 13.03 -58.79 31.44
N GLU A 4 12.83 -58.93 30.14
CA GLU A 4 13.04 -57.95 29.11
C GLU A 4 12.06 -56.79 29.29
N GLN A 5 12.57 -55.65 29.72
CA GLN A 5 11.83 -54.37 29.71
C GLN A 5 11.77 -53.85 28.26
N LYS A 6 10.58 -53.70 27.77
CA LYS A 6 10.26 -53.01 26.51
C LYS A 6 10.44 -51.49 26.66
N PRO A 7 11.41 -50.80 25.97
CA PRO A 7 11.36 -49.37 25.81
C PRO A 7 10.93 -49.09 24.36
N ALA A 8 9.79 -48.54 24.07
CA ALA A 8 9.58 -47.86 22.76
C ALA A 8 8.16 -47.42 22.46
N ALA A 9 7.50 -46.74 23.38
CA ALA A 9 6.25 -46.04 23.00
C ALA A 9 6.23 -44.54 23.38
N ILE A 10 7.19 -44.07 24.18
CA ILE A 10 7.25 -42.66 24.64
C ILE A 10 8.09 -41.82 23.66
N ASP A 11 8.96 -42.41 22.89
CA ASP A 11 9.91 -41.70 21.99
C ASP A 11 9.28 -41.22 20.69
N SER A 12 8.23 -41.87 20.19
CA SER A 12 7.61 -41.52 18.93
C SER A 12 6.70 -40.26 19.00
N ALA A 13 6.03 -40.03 20.10
CA ALA A 13 5.17 -38.86 20.29
C ALA A 13 6.00 -37.59 20.54
N GLN A 14 7.10 -37.68 21.28
CA GLN A 14 8.04 -36.57 21.50
C GLN A 14 8.77 -36.20 20.25
N THR A 15 9.21 -37.16 19.41
CA THR A 15 9.87 -36.90 18.13
C THR A 15 8.92 -36.29 17.09
N VAL A 16 7.64 -36.65 17.09
CA VAL A 16 6.62 -36.03 16.21
C VAL A 16 6.32 -34.60 16.65
N GLN A 17 6.24 -34.35 17.97
CA GLN A 17 5.97 -33.02 18.52
C GLN A 17 7.19 -32.09 18.33
N GLU A 18 8.42 -32.58 18.42
CA GLU A 18 9.64 -31.83 18.12
C GLU A 18 9.80 -31.57 16.62
N ARG A 19 9.46 -32.51 15.75
CA ARG A 19 9.46 -32.33 14.29
C ARG A 19 8.39 -31.34 13.83
N SER A 20 7.21 -31.35 14.42
CA SER A 20 6.13 -30.41 14.11
C SER A 20 6.48 -28.99 14.61
N ALA A 21 7.14 -28.85 15.76
CA ALA A 21 7.63 -27.57 16.26
C ALA A 21 8.79 -26.99 15.41
N ALA A 22 9.68 -27.86 14.88
CA ALA A 22 10.78 -27.45 14.02
C ALA A 22 10.30 -26.98 12.63
N TRP A 23 9.19 -27.51 12.13
CA TRP A 23 8.61 -27.06 10.86
C TRP A 23 8.08 -25.63 10.93
N LEU A 24 7.37 -25.25 12.00
CA LEU A 24 6.84 -23.90 12.21
C LEU A 24 7.94 -22.82 12.30
N GLN A 25 9.19 -23.20 12.60
CA GLN A 25 10.33 -22.28 12.72
C GLN A 25 11.10 -22.07 11.43
N ARG A 26 10.69 -22.68 10.32
CA ARG A 26 11.32 -22.44 9.01
C ARG A 26 11.04 -21.00 8.56
N PRO A 27 12.03 -20.26 8.03
CA PRO A 27 11.84 -18.88 7.56
C PRO A 27 10.69 -18.74 6.55
N SER A 28 10.47 -19.75 5.70
CA SER A 28 9.38 -19.76 4.73
C SER A 28 7.99 -19.86 5.37
N VAL A 29 7.86 -20.58 6.49
CA VAL A 29 6.60 -20.67 7.24
C VAL A 29 6.34 -19.35 7.99
N ALA A 30 7.38 -18.79 8.61
CA ALA A 30 7.28 -17.47 9.25
C ALA A 30 6.86 -16.40 8.22
N LEU A 31 7.44 -16.41 7.01
CA LEU A 31 7.03 -15.53 5.92
C LEU A 31 5.54 -15.73 5.56
N ALA A 32 5.09 -16.97 5.38
CA ALA A 32 3.69 -17.26 5.03
C ALA A 32 2.70 -16.75 6.09
N LEU A 33 3.01 -16.94 7.38
CA LEU A 33 2.17 -16.48 8.48
C LEU A 33 2.14 -14.96 8.60
N VAL A 34 3.28 -14.31 8.42
CA VAL A 34 3.37 -12.86 8.38
C VAL A 34 2.61 -12.30 7.18
N CYS A 35 2.73 -12.92 6.01
CA CYS A 35 1.95 -12.56 4.82
C CYS A 35 0.44 -12.72 5.02
N ALA A 36 -0.01 -13.75 5.75
CA ALA A 36 -1.44 -13.93 6.02
C ALA A 36 -2.03 -12.77 6.84
N ALA A 37 -1.31 -12.26 7.84
CA ALA A 37 -1.77 -11.11 8.60
C ALA A 37 -1.67 -9.79 7.81
N VAL A 38 -0.64 -9.62 6.97
CA VAL A 38 -0.55 -8.48 6.02
C VAL A 38 -1.74 -8.51 5.05
N PHE A 39 -2.07 -9.68 4.50
CA PHE A 39 -3.22 -9.86 3.63
C PHE A 39 -4.53 -9.46 4.32
N LEU A 40 -4.73 -9.91 5.56
CA LEU A 40 -5.92 -9.58 6.34
C LEU A 40 -6.06 -8.06 6.55
N GLY A 41 -4.97 -7.37 6.93
CA GLY A 41 -4.96 -5.91 7.06
C GLY A 41 -5.20 -5.17 5.75
N ALA A 42 -4.67 -5.69 4.64
CA ALA A 42 -4.83 -5.12 3.32
C ALA A 42 -6.27 -5.28 2.77
N VAL A 43 -6.89 -6.44 2.98
CA VAL A 43 -8.31 -6.69 2.66
C VAL A 43 -9.19 -5.73 3.45
N ASP A 44 -8.93 -5.58 4.75
CA ASP A 44 -9.70 -4.74 5.65
C ASP A 44 -9.66 -3.24 5.28
N LEU A 45 -8.54 -2.76 4.75
CA LEU A 45 -8.39 -1.39 4.28
C LEU A 45 -9.41 -1.03 3.20
N THR A 46 -9.66 -1.94 2.27
CA THR A 46 -10.45 -1.68 1.06
C THR A 46 -11.89 -2.17 1.12
N ILE A 47 -12.20 -3.09 2.04
CA ILE A 47 -13.54 -3.70 2.17
C ILE A 47 -14.62 -2.65 2.49
N VAL A 48 -14.28 -1.64 3.28
CA VAL A 48 -15.22 -0.64 3.79
C VAL A 48 -15.80 0.24 2.68
N THR A 49 -15.01 0.52 1.63
CA THR A 49 -15.51 1.32 0.50
C THR A 49 -16.70 0.69 -0.19
N ALA A 50 -16.78 -0.64 -0.21
CA ALA A 50 -17.88 -1.38 -0.81
C ALA A 50 -19.14 -1.41 0.08
N VAL A 51 -18.97 -1.27 1.41
CA VAL A 51 -20.08 -1.46 2.37
C VAL A 51 -20.51 -0.18 3.07
N LEU A 52 -19.83 0.94 2.86
CA LEU A 52 -20.14 2.23 3.49
C LEU A 52 -21.59 2.67 3.31
N PRO A 53 -22.20 2.57 2.10
CA PRO A 53 -23.61 2.93 1.94
C PRO A 53 -24.55 2.08 2.82
N LYS A 54 -24.28 0.78 2.98
CA LYS A 54 -25.07 -0.11 3.84
C LYS A 54 -24.89 0.25 5.32
N ILE A 55 -23.68 0.56 5.75
CA ILE A 55 -23.40 1.05 7.12
C ILE A 55 -24.24 2.29 7.41
N MET A 56 -24.29 3.25 6.48
CA MET A 56 -25.08 4.48 6.64
C MET A 56 -26.57 4.17 6.79
N VAL A 57 -27.12 3.33 5.92
CA VAL A 57 -28.53 2.94 5.98
C VAL A 57 -28.87 2.25 7.30
N ASP A 58 -28.08 1.25 7.70
CA ASP A 58 -28.36 0.46 8.92
C ASP A 58 -28.19 1.28 10.22
N LEU A 59 -27.32 2.29 10.21
CA LEU A 59 -27.14 3.21 11.33
C LEU A 59 -28.00 4.48 11.25
N SER A 60 -28.97 4.52 10.29
CA SER A 60 -29.88 5.66 10.09
C SER A 60 -29.16 6.99 9.83
N VAL A 61 -28.02 6.94 9.14
CA VAL A 61 -27.23 8.11 8.71
C VAL A 61 -27.67 8.50 7.31
N SER A 62 -28.07 9.76 7.10
CA SER A 62 -28.54 10.25 5.80
C SER A 62 -27.40 10.31 4.79
N ILE A 63 -27.58 9.66 3.63
CA ILE A 63 -26.59 9.68 2.54
C ILE A 63 -26.47 11.09 1.95
N ASP A 64 -27.57 11.84 1.85
CA ASP A 64 -27.60 13.15 1.19
C ASP A 64 -26.97 14.26 2.04
N THR A 65 -27.09 14.20 3.36
CA THR A 65 -26.68 15.31 4.26
C THR A 65 -25.50 14.98 5.16
N GLU A 66 -25.24 13.70 5.45
CA GLU A 66 -24.23 13.28 6.44
C GLU A 66 -23.08 12.44 5.85
N LEU A 67 -22.95 12.40 4.53
CA LEU A 67 -21.88 11.66 3.86
C LEU A 67 -20.48 12.10 4.35
N HIS A 68 -20.30 13.39 4.67
CA HIS A 68 -19.05 13.93 5.23
C HIS A 68 -18.70 13.32 6.60
N ARG A 69 -19.71 12.95 7.42
CA ARG A 69 -19.46 12.23 8.70
C ARG A 69 -19.11 10.77 8.43
N ALA A 70 -19.80 10.14 7.50
CA ALA A 70 -19.57 8.75 7.14
C ALA A 70 -18.19 8.55 6.47
N SER A 71 -17.67 9.54 5.73
CA SER A 71 -16.33 9.47 5.11
C SER A 71 -15.21 9.27 6.15
N TRP A 72 -15.43 9.68 7.42
CA TRP A 72 -14.47 9.46 8.50
C TRP A 72 -14.21 7.98 8.82
N VAL A 73 -15.13 7.07 8.45
CA VAL A 73 -14.91 5.61 8.56
C VAL A 73 -13.70 5.18 7.70
N ILE A 74 -13.47 5.86 6.57
CA ILE A 74 -12.33 5.61 5.66
C ILE A 74 -11.17 6.55 6.01
N THR A 75 -11.43 7.86 6.08
CA THR A 75 -10.39 8.89 6.29
C THR A 75 -9.72 8.73 7.66
N GLY A 76 -10.49 8.49 8.72
CA GLY A 76 -9.97 8.24 10.06
C GLY A 76 -9.06 7.00 10.11
N TYR A 77 -9.45 5.94 9.40
CA TYR A 77 -8.61 4.75 9.23
C TYR A 77 -7.29 5.09 8.53
N LEU A 78 -7.34 5.75 7.37
CA LEU A 78 -6.14 6.09 6.59
C LEU A 78 -5.16 6.98 7.37
N LEU A 79 -5.67 7.95 8.12
CA LEU A 79 -4.85 8.81 8.99
C LEU A 79 -4.18 8.00 10.10
N ALA A 80 -4.95 7.21 10.84
CA ALA A 80 -4.43 6.36 11.92
C ALA A 80 -3.44 5.32 11.40
N TYR A 81 -3.70 4.73 10.22
CA TYR A 81 -2.81 3.81 9.52
C TYR A 81 -1.46 4.47 9.20
N THR A 82 -1.48 5.67 8.62
CA THR A 82 -0.27 6.45 8.29
C THR A 82 0.50 6.83 9.54
N ILE A 83 -0.19 7.31 10.59
CA ILE A 83 0.42 7.64 11.88
C ILE A 83 1.10 6.41 12.48
N SER A 84 0.41 5.28 12.52
CA SER A 84 0.96 4.03 13.08
C SER A 84 2.26 3.61 12.38
N MET A 85 2.32 3.70 11.05
CA MET A 85 3.53 3.35 10.30
C MET A 85 4.75 4.18 10.70
N THR A 86 4.56 5.46 11.00
CA THR A 86 5.69 6.38 11.23
C THR A 86 6.53 6.01 12.44
N PHE A 87 5.91 5.49 13.50
CA PHE A 87 6.62 5.19 14.74
C PHE A 87 6.78 3.70 15.04
N THR A 88 5.86 2.83 14.55
CA THR A 88 5.91 1.39 14.89
C THR A 88 7.12 0.68 14.29
N GLY A 89 7.63 1.15 13.15
CA GLY A 89 8.89 0.64 12.59
C GLY A 89 10.04 0.75 13.61
N ARG A 90 10.28 1.94 14.17
CA ARG A 90 11.33 2.17 15.17
C ARG A 90 11.01 1.52 16.50
N LEU A 91 9.74 1.56 16.95
CA LEU A 91 9.33 0.83 18.16
C LEU A 91 9.62 -0.66 18.06
N SER A 92 9.38 -1.26 16.88
CA SER A 92 9.67 -2.68 16.64
C SER A 92 11.17 -3.00 16.71
N ASP A 93 12.02 -2.07 16.27
CA ASP A 93 13.49 -2.22 16.38
C ASP A 93 13.94 -2.20 17.85
N LEU A 94 13.38 -1.29 18.69
CA LEU A 94 13.75 -1.12 20.10
C LEU A 94 13.19 -2.21 21.00
N TYR A 95 11.89 -2.47 20.92
CA TYR A 95 11.20 -3.40 21.84
C TYR A 95 11.19 -4.86 21.35
N GLY A 96 11.60 -5.07 20.11
CA GLY A 96 11.65 -6.36 19.44
C GLY A 96 10.45 -6.60 18.52
N ARG A 97 10.74 -6.97 17.29
CA ARG A 97 9.78 -7.09 16.18
C ARG A 97 8.67 -8.08 16.44
N ARG A 98 8.96 -9.19 17.11
CA ARG A 98 7.96 -10.19 17.50
C ARG A 98 6.88 -9.58 18.41
N ILE A 99 7.31 -8.89 19.48
CA ILE A 99 6.39 -8.32 20.48
C ILE A 99 5.56 -7.22 19.81
N ALA A 100 6.20 -6.31 19.08
CA ALA A 100 5.53 -5.24 18.35
C ALA A 100 4.48 -5.80 17.37
N TYR A 101 4.84 -6.83 16.60
CA TYR A 101 3.93 -7.46 15.63
C TYR A 101 2.70 -8.06 16.31
N LEU A 102 2.89 -8.80 17.41
CA LEU A 102 1.79 -9.42 18.15
C LEU A 102 0.87 -8.38 18.79
N ILE A 103 1.43 -7.30 19.35
CA ILE A 103 0.65 -6.18 19.89
C ILE A 103 -0.20 -5.54 18.79
N CYS A 104 0.39 -5.23 17.63
CA CYS A 104 -0.31 -4.60 16.52
C CYS A 104 -1.43 -5.49 15.97
N LEU A 105 -1.19 -6.80 15.84
CA LEU A 105 -2.21 -7.74 15.41
C LEU A 105 -3.33 -7.90 16.46
N THR A 106 -3.02 -7.80 17.75
CA THR A 106 -4.02 -7.77 18.83
C THR A 106 -4.87 -6.50 18.74
N ILE A 107 -4.25 -5.33 18.56
CA ILE A 107 -4.96 -4.05 18.42
C ILE A 107 -5.88 -4.09 17.19
N PHE A 108 -5.41 -4.61 16.05
CA PHE A 108 -6.22 -4.83 14.85
C PHE A 108 -7.44 -5.70 15.12
N THR A 109 -7.23 -6.84 15.80
CA THR A 109 -8.32 -7.80 16.12
C THR A 109 -9.33 -7.18 17.08
N LEU A 110 -8.88 -6.45 18.11
CA LEU A 110 -9.77 -5.74 19.05
C LEU A 110 -10.55 -4.63 18.34
N GLY A 111 -9.90 -3.86 17.46
CA GLY A 111 -10.57 -2.86 16.62
C GLY A 111 -11.67 -3.47 15.76
N SER A 112 -11.44 -4.66 15.19
CA SER A 112 -12.45 -5.40 14.43
C SER A 112 -13.67 -5.77 15.28
N VAL A 113 -13.45 -6.17 16.54
CA VAL A 113 -14.57 -6.42 17.48
C VAL A 113 -15.35 -5.14 17.75
N VAL A 114 -14.67 -4.01 18.01
CA VAL A 114 -15.34 -2.73 18.27
C VAL A 114 -16.22 -2.33 17.10
N VAL A 115 -15.72 -2.43 15.86
CA VAL A 115 -16.51 -2.12 14.65
C VAL A 115 -17.71 -3.07 14.53
N ALA A 116 -17.50 -4.37 14.75
CA ALA A 116 -18.55 -5.37 14.57
C ALA A 116 -19.71 -5.21 15.55
N VAL A 117 -19.48 -4.69 16.76
CA VAL A 117 -20.53 -4.46 17.78
C VAL A 117 -21.02 -3.01 17.84
N ALA A 118 -20.52 -2.12 17.00
CA ALA A 118 -20.79 -0.69 17.05
C ALA A 118 -22.30 -0.38 16.84
N PRO A 119 -22.94 0.33 17.78
CA PRO A 119 -24.35 0.73 17.65
C PRO A 119 -24.56 2.04 16.86
N ALA A 120 -23.52 2.89 16.74
CA ALA A 120 -23.59 4.16 16.03
C ALA A 120 -22.33 4.41 15.17
N LEU A 121 -22.40 5.43 14.30
CA LEU A 121 -21.33 5.75 13.34
C LEU A 121 -20.02 6.13 14.04
N GLU A 122 -20.09 6.84 15.15
CA GLU A 122 -18.94 7.30 15.93
C GLU A 122 -18.12 6.13 16.47
N GLU A 123 -18.77 5.07 16.94
CA GLU A 123 -18.11 3.86 17.42
C GLU A 123 -17.52 3.06 16.26
N VAL A 124 -18.17 3.07 15.08
CA VAL A 124 -17.57 2.50 13.86
C VAL A 124 -16.29 3.24 13.54
N VAL A 125 -16.30 4.60 13.52
CA VAL A 125 -15.10 5.41 13.26
C VAL A 125 -14.01 5.13 14.29
N LEU A 126 -14.36 5.09 15.59
CA LEU A 126 -13.41 4.78 16.66
C LEU A 126 -12.80 3.39 16.48
N GLY A 127 -13.62 2.38 16.23
CA GLY A 127 -13.15 1.02 15.99
C GLY A 127 -12.23 0.94 14.77
N ARG A 128 -12.53 1.67 13.70
CA ARG A 128 -11.68 1.79 12.50
C ARG A 128 -10.34 2.45 12.80
N VAL A 129 -10.31 3.50 13.62
CA VAL A 129 -9.05 4.14 14.06
C VAL A 129 -8.19 3.15 14.86
N VAL A 130 -8.80 2.42 15.83
CA VAL A 130 -8.09 1.40 16.61
C VAL A 130 -7.56 0.29 15.70
N GLN A 131 -8.37 -0.21 14.79
CA GLN A 131 -8.02 -1.24 13.82
C GLN A 131 -6.84 -0.80 12.94
N ALA A 132 -6.87 0.44 12.45
CA ALA A 132 -5.83 1.03 11.62
C ALA A 132 -4.48 1.19 12.35
N LEU A 133 -4.49 1.53 13.66
CA LEU A 133 -3.28 1.58 14.47
C LEU A 133 -2.57 0.21 14.53
N GLY A 134 -3.33 -0.88 14.52
CA GLY A 134 -2.78 -2.22 14.39
C GLY A 134 -2.30 -2.54 12.97
N ALA A 135 -3.18 -2.36 11.97
CA ALA A 135 -2.93 -2.76 10.58
C ALA A 135 -1.75 -2.01 9.96
N GLY A 136 -1.64 -0.69 10.19
CA GLY A 136 -0.59 0.16 9.60
C GLY A 136 0.83 -0.28 9.97
N ALA A 137 1.00 -0.93 11.11
CA ALA A 137 2.28 -1.46 11.55
C ALA A 137 2.66 -2.81 10.92
N LEU A 138 1.69 -3.60 10.46
CA LEU A 138 1.94 -4.98 10.02
C LEU A 138 2.91 -5.04 8.84
N VAL A 139 2.75 -4.21 7.82
CA VAL A 139 3.60 -4.23 6.63
C VAL A 139 5.06 -3.88 6.95
N PRO A 140 5.38 -2.71 7.58
CA PRO A 140 6.77 -2.34 7.86
C PRO A 140 7.46 -3.32 8.83
N ILE A 141 6.77 -3.81 9.86
CA ILE A 141 7.36 -4.79 10.78
C ILE A 141 7.59 -6.12 10.06
N SER A 142 6.69 -6.54 9.16
CA SER A 142 6.85 -7.73 8.33
C SER A 142 8.09 -7.65 7.45
N MET A 143 8.29 -6.51 6.77
CA MET A 143 9.46 -6.27 5.91
C MET A 143 10.76 -6.30 6.71
N ALA A 144 10.76 -5.71 7.92
CA ALA A 144 11.91 -5.74 8.81
C ALA A 144 12.20 -7.17 9.31
N LEU A 145 11.17 -7.89 9.76
CA LEU A 145 11.28 -9.26 10.25
C LEU A 145 11.83 -10.20 9.17
N VAL A 146 11.30 -10.12 7.96
CA VAL A 146 11.76 -10.92 6.81
C VAL A 146 13.21 -10.57 6.45
N SER A 147 13.60 -9.31 6.57
CA SER A 147 14.98 -8.88 6.34
C SER A 147 15.97 -9.43 7.39
N ASP A 148 15.47 -9.84 8.57
CA ASP A 148 16.29 -10.55 9.56
C ASP A 148 16.34 -12.05 9.32
N LEU A 149 15.25 -12.65 8.85
CA LEU A 149 15.11 -14.08 8.68
C LEU A 149 15.81 -14.62 7.43
N PHE A 150 15.93 -13.78 6.38
CA PHE A 150 16.46 -14.22 5.10
C PHE A 150 17.86 -13.66 4.83
N PRO A 151 18.76 -14.46 4.22
CA PRO A 151 20.08 -13.98 3.79
C PRO A 151 19.96 -12.91 2.69
N PRO A 152 20.98 -12.05 2.50
CA PRO A 152 20.92 -10.90 1.58
C PRO A 152 20.41 -11.24 0.18
N GLU A 153 20.78 -12.39 -0.36
CA GLU A 153 20.43 -12.82 -1.73
C GLU A 153 18.95 -13.18 -1.88
N ARG A 154 18.29 -13.60 -0.79
CA ARG A 154 16.88 -14.01 -0.77
C ARG A 154 15.94 -12.94 -0.22
N ARG A 155 16.46 -11.90 0.44
CA ARG A 155 15.65 -10.79 1.00
C ARG A 155 14.78 -10.10 -0.05
N PRO A 156 15.30 -9.71 -1.23
CA PRO A 156 14.47 -9.02 -2.20
C PRO A 156 13.27 -9.86 -2.65
N ALA A 157 13.45 -11.18 -2.82
CA ALA A 157 12.34 -12.07 -3.16
C ALA A 157 11.29 -12.16 -2.05
N ALA A 158 11.70 -12.23 -0.80
CA ALA A 158 10.80 -12.27 0.35
C ALA A 158 10.07 -10.93 0.55
N LEU A 159 10.74 -9.78 0.36
CA LEU A 159 10.11 -8.46 0.33
C LEU A 159 9.11 -8.32 -0.81
N GLY A 160 9.43 -8.85 -2.00
CA GLY A 160 8.52 -8.93 -3.14
C GLY A 160 7.28 -9.77 -2.83
N THR A 161 7.41 -10.86 -2.06
CA THR A 161 6.26 -11.66 -1.61
C THR A 161 5.33 -10.85 -0.71
N ILE A 162 5.86 -10.07 0.25
CA ILE A 162 5.05 -9.19 1.11
C ILE A 162 4.31 -8.16 0.26
N ALA A 163 5.01 -7.49 -0.66
CA ALA A 163 4.40 -6.50 -1.53
C ALA A 163 3.30 -7.11 -2.44
N ALA A 164 3.53 -8.31 -2.95
CA ALA A 164 2.55 -9.05 -3.74
C ALA A 164 1.27 -9.36 -2.94
N VAL A 165 1.44 -9.84 -1.71
CA VAL A 165 0.33 -10.22 -0.82
C VAL A 165 -0.45 -8.98 -0.36
N ASP A 166 0.24 -7.90 0.00
CA ASP A 166 -0.37 -6.62 0.37
C ASP A 166 -1.26 -6.09 -0.77
N THR A 167 -0.71 -6.03 -1.98
CA THR A 167 -1.46 -5.56 -3.16
C THR A 167 -2.63 -6.50 -3.53
N ALA A 168 -2.42 -7.82 -3.44
CA ALA A 168 -3.49 -8.79 -3.67
C ALA A 168 -4.64 -8.63 -2.65
N GLY A 169 -4.30 -8.30 -1.39
CA GLY A 169 -5.29 -7.98 -0.35
C GLY A 169 -6.16 -6.79 -0.71
N TRP A 170 -5.58 -5.72 -1.23
CA TRP A 170 -6.35 -4.53 -1.68
C TRP A 170 -7.36 -4.88 -2.77
N MET A 171 -6.96 -5.70 -3.75
CA MET A 171 -7.87 -6.15 -4.80
C MET A 171 -8.99 -7.02 -4.25
N VAL A 172 -8.64 -8.02 -3.44
CA VAL A 172 -9.60 -8.98 -2.88
C VAL A 172 -10.60 -8.28 -1.97
N GLY A 173 -10.19 -7.25 -1.21
CA GLY A 173 -11.07 -6.55 -0.29
C GLY A 173 -12.30 -5.94 -0.94
N HIS A 174 -12.17 -5.32 -2.11
CA HIS A 174 -13.31 -4.77 -2.85
C HIS A 174 -14.28 -5.87 -3.32
N VAL A 175 -13.75 -6.95 -3.91
CA VAL A 175 -14.56 -8.08 -4.41
C VAL A 175 -15.20 -8.84 -3.25
N TYR A 176 -14.42 -9.10 -2.19
CA TYR A 176 -14.86 -9.80 -1.00
C TYR A 176 -15.99 -9.06 -0.27
N GLY A 177 -15.84 -7.72 -0.09
CA GLY A 177 -16.88 -6.90 0.52
C GLY A 177 -18.20 -6.96 -0.24
N GLY A 178 -18.14 -6.76 -1.56
CA GLY A 178 -19.32 -6.85 -2.41
C GLY A 178 -19.96 -8.24 -2.46
N ALA A 179 -19.15 -9.31 -2.47
CA ALA A 179 -19.64 -10.68 -2.48
C ALA A 179 -20.33 -11.07 -1.17
N LEU A 180 -19.74 -10.75 -0.01
CA LEU A 180 -20.32 -11.05 1.29
C LEU A 180 -21.61 -10.28 1.53
N MET A 181 -21.70 -9.02 1.10
CA MET A 181 -22.94 -8.25 1.20
C MET A 181 -24.09 -8.85 0.40
N ARG A 182 -23.79 -9.51 -0.73
CA ARG A 182 -24.82 -10.24 -1.50
C ARG A 182 -25.29 -11.52 -0.82
N LEU A 183 -24.42 -12.16 -0.04
CA LEU A 183 -24.70 -13.45 0.59
C LEU A 183 -25.44 -13.29 1.94
N PHE A 184 -25.06 -12.27 2.73
CA PHE A 184 -25.47 -12.17 4.13
C PHE A 184 -26.22 -10.89 4.49
N ASP A 185 -26.18 -9.85 3.63
CA ASP A 185 -26.79 -8.52 3.83
C ASP A 185 -26.49 -7.86 5.21
N ASP A 186 -25.42 -8.29 5.86
CA ASP A 186 -24.97 -7.77 7.15
C ASP A 186 -23.47 -7.41 7.08
N TRP A 187 -23.18 -6.11 7.08
CA TRP A 187 -21.81 -5.60 7.03
C TRP A 187 -20.98 -5.93 8.28
N ARG A 188 -21.61 -6.18 9.43
CA ARG A 188 -20.92 -6.53 10.67
C ARG A 188 -20.18 -7.87 10.56
N LEU A 189 -20.69 -8.79 9.77
CA LEU A 189 -20.03 -10.09 9.50
C LEU A 189 -18.64 -9.93 8.89
N LEU A 190 -18.41 -8.89 8.07
CA LEU A 190 -17.10 -8.61 7.50
C LEU A 190 -16.04 -8.41 8.58
N PHE A 191 -16.39 -7.73 9.66
CA PHE A 191 -15.49 -7.46 10.79
C PHE A 191 -15.45 -8.64 11.77
N TRP A 192 -16.56 -9.34 11.97
CA TRP A 192 -16.57 -10.56 12.76
C TRP A 192 -15.68 -11.66 12.19
N ILE A 193 -15.59 -11.78 10.87
CA ILE A 193 -14.69 -12.75 10.20
C ILE A 193 -13.22 -12.43 10.50
N ASN A 194 -12.84 -11.16 10.63
CA ASN A 194 -11.47 -10.77 10.98
C ASN A 194 -11.04 -11.31 12.37
N VAL A 195 -11.98 -11.49 13.29
CA VAL A 195 -11.68 -11.90 14.68
C VAL A 195 -11.10 -13.33 14.76
N PRO A 196 -11.75 -14.39 14.26
CA PRO A 196 -11.16 -15.73 14.28
C PRO A 196 -9.86 -15.81 13.47
N PHE A 197 -9.78 -15.15 12.31
CA PHE A 197 -8.55 -15.11 11.54
C PHE A 197 -7.41 -14.37 12.27
N GLY A 198 -7.72 -13.26 12.96
CA GLY A 198 -6.78 -12.53 13.81
C GLY A 198 -6.26 -13.38 14.96
N ILE A 199 -7.13 -14.09 15.67
CA ILE A 199 -6.75 -14.99 16.77
C ILE A 199 -5.87 -16.14 16.26
N ILE A 200 -6.23 -16.77 15.16
CA ILE A 200 -5.42 -17.84 14.53
C ILE A 200 -4.06 -17.29 14.11
N ALA A 201 -4.03 -16.13 13.45
CA ALA A 201 -2.79 -15.48 13.04
C ALA A 201 -1.90 -15.13 14.25
N LEU A 202 -2.47 -14.63 15.36
CA LEU A 202 -1.76 -14.38 16.61
C LEU A 202 -1.10 -15.65 17.16
N ALA A 203 -1.89 -16.73 17.29
CA ALA A 203 -1.40 -18.01 17.84
C ALA A 203 -0.28 -18.59 16.97
N LEU A 204 -0.49 -18.67 15.66
CA LEU A 204 0.49 -19.23 14.72
C LEU A 204 1.76 -18.38 14.62
N THR A 205 1.64 -17.05 14.58
CA THR A 205 2.79 -16.14 14.55
C THR A 205 3.57 -16.22 15.87
N TRP A 206 2.89 -16.30 17.01
CA TRP A 206 3.55 -16.50 18.31
C TRP A 206 4.34 -17.81 18.33
N LEU A 207 3.77 -18.91 17.85
CA LEU A 207 4.43 -20.22 17.78
C LEU A 207 5.64 -20.19 16.84
N ALA A 208 5.49 -19.58 15.65
CA ALA A 208 6.56 -19.52 14.66
C ALA A 208 7.75 -18.66 15.12
N LEU A 209 7.48 -17.52 15.77
CA LEU A 209 8.50 -16.57 16.17
C LEU A 209 9.08 -16.77 17.56
N ARG A 210 8.53 -17.67 18.41
CA ARG A 210 8.91 -17.80 19.83
C ARG A 210 10.37 -18.17 20.08
N ARG A 211 11.02 -18.88 19.15
CA ARG A 211 12.41 -19.33 19.26
C ARG A 211 13.39 -18.55 18.37
N ILE A 212 12.88 -17.61 17.57
CA ILE A 212 13.74 -16.82 16.70
C ILE A 212 14.39 -15.71 17.52
N VAL A 213 15.71 -15.71 17.54
CA VAL A 213 16.50 -14.63 18.15
C VAL A 213 16.49 -13.45 17.18
N ILE A 214 15.89 -12.34 17.60
CA ILE A 214 15.81 -11.11 16.81
C ILE A 214 16.70 -10.06 17.48
N THR A 215 17.56 -9.42 16.70
CA THR A 215 18.42 -8.31 17.16
C THR A 215 17.52 -7.15 17.60
N ARG A 216 17.77 -6.61 18.79
CA ARG A 216 17.14 -5.38 19.28
C ARG A 216 18.10 -4.23 19.11
N ALA A 217 17.59 -3.09 18.67
CA ALA A 217 18.35 -1.86 18.66
C ALA A 217 18.56 -1.34 20.08
N SER A 218 19.69 -0.70 20.32
CA SER A 218 19.93 0.10 21.52
C SER A 218 19.46 1.53 21.30
N GLY A 219 19.14 2.25 22.38
CA GLY A 219 18.79 3.67 22.33
C GLY A 219 17.39 3.99 22.84
N SER A 220 16.99 5.24 22.67
CA SER A 220 15.70 5.78 23.10
C SER A 220 14.77 6.00 21.91
N PHE A 221 13.47 6.14 22.19
CA PHE A 221 12.48 6.48 21.17
C PHE A 221 12.35 8.01 21.07
N ASP A 222 12.47 8.54 19.85
CA ASP A 222 12.26 9.97 19.58
C ASP A 222 10.77 10.30 19.45
N TRP A 223 10.12 10.61 20.58
CA TRP A 223 8.73 11.06 20.61
C TRP A 223 8.51 12.40 19.87
N ARG A 224 9.51 13.30 19.89
CA ARG A 224 9.40 14.61 19.23
C ARG A 224 9.38 14.45 17.73
N GLY A 225 10.30 13.66 17.18
CA GLY A 225 10.30 13.31 15.76
C GLY A 225 9.03 12.58 15.35
N ALA A 226 8.57 11.60 16.13
CA ALA A 226 7.34 10.84 15.84
C ALA A 226 6.09 11.74 15.78
N VAL A 227 5.93 12.68 16.71
CA VAL A 227 4.80 13.63 16.72
C VAL A 227 4.89 14.58 15.52
N LEU A 228 6.05 15.17 15.25
CA LEU A 228 6.21 16.10 14.14
C LEU A 228 5.94 15.44 12.78
N ILE A 229 6.51 14.27 12.51
CA ILE A 229 6.27 13.57 11.24
C ILE A 229 4.80 13.14 11.11
N SER A 230 4.16 12.70 12.21
CA SER A 230 2.74 12.34 12.21
C SER A 230 1.85 13.55 11.90
N ILE A 231 2.10 14.70 12.51
CA ILE A 231 1.38 15.95 12.23
C ILE A 231 1.61 16.38 10.77
N SER A 232 2.86 16.33 10.29
CA SER A 232 3.18 16.69 8.92
C SER A 232 2.45 15.82 7.91
N LEU A 233 2.52 14.49 8.05
CA LEU A 233 1.85 13.55 7.14
C LEU A 233 0.33 13.67 7.21
N THR A 234 -0.23 13.87 8.39
CA THR A 234 -1.67 14.08 8.57
C THR A 234 -2.13 15.37 7.88
N ALA A 235 -1.43 16.48 8.15
CA ALA A 235 -1.72 17.75 7.50
C ALA A 235 -1.54 17.69 5.97
N PHE A 236 -0.51 16.96 5.49
CA PHE A 236 -0.30 16.74 4.08
C PHE A 236 -1.45 15.93 3.44
N ASN A 237 -1.85 14.81 4.07
CA ASN A 237 -2.94 13.98 3.57
C ASN A 237 -4.27 14.74 3.56
N ILE A 238 -4.60 15.47 4.62
CA ILE A 238 -5.85 16.27 4.66
C ILE A 238 -5.77 17.41 3.64
N GLY A 239 -4.67 18.16 3.58
CA GLY A 239 -4.51 19.29 2.67
C GLY A 239 -4.56 18.88 1.20
N MET A 240 -3.85 17.82 0.85
CA MET A 240 -3.82 17.29 -0.52
C MET A 240 -5.05 16.42 -0.82
N GLY A 241 -5.55 15.66 0.15
CA GLY A 241 -6.70 14.78 0.02
C GLY A 241 -8.05 15.49 0.02
N ALA A 242 -8.11 16.73 0.53
CA ALA A 242 -9.32 17.54 0.52
C ALA A 242 -9.93 17.77 -0.88
N GLY A 243 -9.11 17.59 -1.92
CA GLY A 243 -9.58 17.58 -3.30
C GLY A 243 -10.21 16.25 -3.73
N ALA A 244 -9.85 15.13 -3.09
CA ALA A 244 -10.38 13.81 -3.46
C ALA A 244 -11.82 13.59 -2.96
N GLU A 245 -12.20 14.21 -1.85
CA GLU A 245 -13.59 14.21 -1.36
C GLU A 245 -14.52 15.01 -2.29
N LEU A 246 -13.97 15.97 -3.04
CA LEU A 246 -14.68 16.77 -4.05
C LEU A 246 -14.96 16.01 -5.36
N GLY A 247 -14.37 14.83 -5.55
CA GLY A 247 -14.61 13.95 -6.70
C GLY A 247 -16.01 13.31 -6.71
N GLN A 248 -16.80 13.47 -5.66
CA GLN A 248 -18.23 13.17 -5.64
C GLN A 248 -18.99 14.36 -6.27
N THR A 249 -18.98 14.39 -7.59
CA THR A 249 -19.71 15.38 -8.36
C THR A 249 -21.19 15.14 -8.23
N ASP A 250 -21.90 16.14 -7.74
CA ASP A 250 -23.29 16.32 -8.09
C ASP A 250 -23.43 16.28 -9.61
N PHE A 251 -24.29 15.38 -10.09
CA PHE A 251 -24.54 15.19 -11.52
C PHE A 251 -25.00 16.48 -12.21
N TYR A 252 -25.39 17.52 -11.44
CA TYR A 252 -25.97 18.80 -11.87
C TYR A 252 -25.41 20.04 -11.17
N GLY A 253 -24.46 19.93 -10.23
CA GLY A 253 -24.04 21.04 -9.39
C GLY A 253 -22.74 21.70 -9.78
N GLU A 254 -22.60 22.97 -9.44
CA GLU A 254 -21.33 23.68 -9.43
C GLU A 254 -20.35 22.92 -8.52
N ARG A 255 -19.22 22.54 -9.06
CA ARG A 255 -18.17 21.89 -8.28
C ARG A 255 -17.55 22.93 -7.33
N PRO A 256 -17.67 22.77 -6.01
CA PRO A 256 -16.92 23.61 -5.12
C PRO A 256 -15.43 23.45 -5.42
N GLY A 257 -14.71 24.55 -5.57
CA GLY A 257 -13.25 24.56 -5.71
C GLY A 257 -12.58 23.90 -4.50
N PRO A 258 -11.27 23.69 -4.52
CA PRO A 258 -10.56 23.12 -3.38
C PRO A 258 -10.88 23.93 -2.10
N PRO A 259 -11.12 23.25 -0.96
CA PRO A 259 -11.47 23.94 0.26
C PRO A 259 -10.42 24.99 0.63
N PRO A 260 -10.79 26.15 1.23
CA PRO A 260 -9.86 27.23 1.52
C PRO A 260 -8.72 26.81 2.46
N TYR A 261 -8.90 25.74 3.22
CA TYR A 261 -7.87 25.19 4.11
C TYR A 261 -6.86 24.26 3.39
N ALA A 262 -7.11 23.81 2.17
CA ALA A 262 -6.26 22.84 1.47
C ALA A 262 -4.82 23.34 1.26
N LEU A 263 -4.67 24.51 0.66
CA LEU A 263 -3.35 25.11 0.42
C LEU A 263 -2.64 25.52 1.72
N PRO A 264 -3.27 26.25 2.67
CA PRO A 264 -2.65 26.57 3.96
C PRO A 264 -2.19 25.33 4.73
N LEU A 265 -2.99 24.26 4.73
CA LEU A 265 -2.66 23.03 5.46
C LEU A 265 -1.51 22.27 4.78
N THR A 266 -1.46 22.25 3.46
CA THR A 266 -0.34 21.68 2.70
C THR A 266 0.96 22.46 2.96
N LEU A 267 0.91 23.79 2.97
CA LEU A 267 2.08 24.62 3.29
C LEU A 267 2.52 24.43 4.75
N ALA A 268 1.56 24.36 5.67
CA ALA A 268 1.85 24.06 7.09
C ALA A 268 2.51 22.67 7.24
N SER A 269 2.07 21.67 6.49
CA SER A 269 2.68 20.33 6.50
C SER A 269 4.16 20.37 6.11
N LEU A 270 4.51 21.17 5.10
CA LEU A 270 5.91 21.35 4.67
C LEU A 270 6.75 22.07 5.72
N ALA A 271 6.17 23.06 6.41
CA ALA A 271 6.84 23.76 7.51
C ALA A 271 7.10 22.80 8.69
N VAL A 272 6.11 21.97 9.05
CA VAL A 272 6.27 20.95 10.10
C VAL A 272 7.28 19.87 9.68
N LEU A 273 7.32 19.48 8.39
CA LEU A 273 8.33 18.57 7.86
C LEU A 273 9.74 19.17 7.98
N ALA A 274 9.90 20.45 7.69
CA ALA A 274 11.19 21.13 7.89
C ALA A 274 11.59 21.15 9.37
N ALA A 275 10.64 21.39 10.28
CA ALA A 275 10.86 21.30 11.72
C ALA A 275 11.25 19.86 12.15
N PHE A 276 10.59 18.83 11.61
CA PHE A 276 10.96 17.42 11.81
C PHE A 276 12.40 17.17 11.40
N ILE A 277 12.81 17.56 10.18
CA ILE A 277 14.18 17.37 9.68
C ILE A 277 15.19 18.11 10.58
N TRP A 278 14.84 19.27 11.08
CA TRP A 278 15.70 20.05 11.97
C TRP A 278 15.88 19.37 13.34
N VAL A 279 14.80 18.79 13.92
CA VAL A 279 14.85 18.02 15.17
C VAL A 279 15.66 16.74 14.98
N GLU A 280 15.39 15.97 13.91
CA GLU A 280 16.09 14.72 13.60
C GLU A 280 17.60 14.90 13.43
N ARG A 281 18.04 15.99 12.82
CA ARG A 281 19.48 16.30 12.69
C ARG A 281 20.18 16.50 14.03
N ARG A 282 19.43 16.79 15.10
CA ARG A 282 19.96 17.06 16.45
C ARG A 282 19.65 15.95 17.45
N ALA A 283 18.79 15.02 17.10
CA ALA A 283 18.42 13.90 17.93
C ALA A 283 19.60 12.96 18.13
N ARG A 284 19.80 12.48 19.37
CA ARG A 284 20.80 11.42 19.67
C ARG A 284 20.45 10.09 19.02
N ASP A 285 19.17 9.73 19.12
CA ASP A 285 18.60 8.49 18.59
C ASP A 285 17.47 8.86 17.63
N PRO A 286 17.76 9.32 16.39
CA PRO A 286 16.75 9.79 15.47
C PRO A 286 15.79 8.66 15.08
N LEU A 287 14.50 9.03 14.88
CA LEU A 287 13.48 8.12 14.37
C LEU A 287 13.85 7.62 12.98
N LEU A 288 14.35 8.55 12.14
CA LEU A 288 14.80 8.30 10.80
C LEU A 288 16.25 8.76 10.64
N ASP A 289 17.14 7.84 10.34
CA ASP A 289 18.54 8.20 10.10
C ASP A 289 18.72 8.95 8.78
N LEU A 290 18.85 10.27 8.86
CA LEU A 290 19.04 11.13 7.69
C LEU A 290 20.38 10.85 6.95
N ALA A 291 21.34 10.14 7.58
CA ALA A 291 22.58 9.73 6.94
C ALA A 291 22.31 8.72 5.79
N LEU A 292 21.19 8.00 5.83
CA LEU A 292 20.73 7.12 4.74
C LEU A 292 20.66 7.85 3.40
N PHE A 293 20.24 9.12 3.42
CA PHE A 293 20.12 9.96 2.21
C PHE A 293 21.45 10.48 1.68
N ARG A 294 22.58 10.21 2.33
CA ARG A 294 23.90 10.45 1.75
C ARG A 294 24.28 9.41 0.68
N GLN A 295 23.68 8.25 0.72
CA GLN A 295 23.90 7.20 -0.26
C GLN A 295 23.04 7.44 -1.50
N ARG A 296 23.64 7.59 -2.67
CA ARG A 296 22.94 7.84 -3.94
C ARG A 296 21.87 6.79 -4.24
N GLY A 297 22.14 5.52 -3.93
CA GLY A 297 21.19 4.43 -4.10
C GLY A 297 19.93 4.60 -3.24
N THR A 298 20.07 5.02 -1.99
CA THR A 298 18.94 5.26 -1.09
C THR A 298 18.09 6.45 -1.55
N VAL A 299 18.73 7.53 -1.99
CA VAL A 299 17.99 8.69 -2.56
C VAL A 299 17.21 8.27 -3.79
N ALA A 300 17.86 7.55 -4.71
CA ALA A 300 17.23 7.04 -5.91
C ALA A 300 16.03 6.13 -5.60
N ALA A 301 16.21 5.16 -4.71
CA ALA A 301 15.14 4.27 -4.27
C ALA A 301 13.99 5.02 -3.58
N SER A 302 14.29 6.08 -2.82
CA SER A 302 13.28 6.93 -2.18
C SER A 302 12.45 7.71 -3.21
N ILE A 303 13.11 8.34 -4.19
CA ILE A 303 12.44 9.01 -5.31
C ILE A 303 11.56 8.01 -6.06
N MET A 304 12.08 6.83 -6.38
CA MET A 304 11.33 5.79 -7.07
C MET A 304 10.10 5.34 -6.28
N ASN A 305 10.18 5.18 -4.95
CA ASN A 305 9.01 4.81 -4.14
C ASN A 305 7.91 5.88 -4.18
N VAL A 306 8.26 7.17 -4.11
CA VAL A 306 7.30 8.27 -4.28
C VAL A 306 6.65 8.20 -5.66
N LEU A 307 7.45 8.06 -6.73
CA LEU A 307 6.94 8.01 -8.09
C LEU A 307 6.10 6.75 -8.37
N ILE A 308 6.48 5.61 -7.81
CA ILE A 308 5.67 4.37 -7.87
C ILE A 308 4.31 4.59 -7.18
N GLY A 309 4.29 5.20 -6.00
CA GLY A 309 3.04 5.58 -5.34
C GLY A 309 2.18 6.49 -6.20
N PHE A 310 2.78 7.51 -6.80
CA PHE A 310 2.13 8.47 -7.68
C PHE A 310 1.45 7.79 -8.88
N VAL A 311 2.17 6.95 -9.62
CA VAL A 311 1.60 6.29 -10.80
C VAL A 311 0.54 5.25 -10.46
N LEU A 312 0.67 4.55 -9.33
CA LEU A 312 -0.36 3.64 -8.84
C LEU A 312 -1.64 4.38 -8.49
N ALA A 313 -1.54 5.52 -7.81
CA ALA A 313 -2.70 6.32 -7.45
C ALA A 313 -3.42 6.88 -8.68
N LEU A 314 -2.69 7.33 -9.70
CA LEU A 314 -3.28 7.77 -10.96
C LEU A 314 -4.09 6.65 -11.63
N ALA A 315 -3.57 5.42 -11.66
CA ALA A 315 -4.31 4.30 -12.24
C ALA A 315 -5.56 3.96 -11.42
N ILE A 316 -5.41 3.85 -10.09
CA ILE A 316 -6.50 3.47 -9.17
C ILE A 316 -7.64 4.52 -9.18
N ALA A 317 -7.32 5.81 -9.36
CA ALA A 317 -8.32 6.87 -9.37
C ALA A 317 -8.95 7.11 -10.76
N ASN A 318 -8.15 7.08 -11.83
CA ASN A 318 -8.64 7.38 -13.19
C ASN A 318 -9.49 6.27 -13.79
N VAL A 319 -9.16 5.00 -13.55
CA VAL A 319 -9.90 3.87 -14.14
C VAL A 319 -11.36 3.83 -13.70
N PRO A 320 -11.68 3.91 -12.38
CA PRO A 320 -13.07 4.01 -11.94
C PRO A 320 -13.77 5.24 -12.49
N LEU A 321 -13.11 6.39 -12.48
CA LEU A 321 -13.65 7.64 -12.99
C LEU A 321 -14.08 7.49 -14.46
N PHE A 322 -13.19 6.96 -15.30
CA PHE A 322 -13.46 6.77 -16.73
C PHE A 322 -14.61 5.78 -16.98
N ILE A 323 -14.56 4.60 -16.35
CA ILE A 323 -15.56 3.54 -16.53
C ILE A 323 -16.94 4.01 -16.05
N ASN A 324 -17.03 4.60 -14.86
CA ASN A 324 -18.31 5.04 -14.30
C ASN A 324 -18.89 6.21 -15.08
N THR A 325 -18.07 7.18 -15.54
CA THR A 325 -18.51 8.27 -16.40
C THR A 325 -19.06 7.75 -17.74
N ARG A 326 -18.32 6.83 -18.37
CA ARG A 326 -18.75 6.21 -19.64
C ARG A 326 -20.06 5.46 -19.49
N LEU A 327 -20.16 4.60 -18.48
CA LEU A 327 -21.38 3.82 -18.24
C LEU A 327 -22.57 4.71 -17.88
N GLY A 328 -22.40 5.67 -16.96
CA GLY A 328 -23.47 6.59 -16.56
C GLY A 328 -24.03 7.41 -17.70
N LEU A 329 -23.17 7.81 -18.65
CA LEU A 329 -23.60 8.54 -19.84
C LEU A 329 -24.21 7.63 -20.92
N LEU A 330 -23.71 6.39 -21.08
CA LEU A 330 -24.26 5.45 -22.07
C LEU A 330 -25.59 4.81 -21.64
N TYR A 331 -25.79 4.58 -20.35
CA TYR A 331 -26.96 3.87 -19.79
C TYR A 331 -27.62 4.67 -18.66
N PRO A 332 -28.11 5.91 -18.90
CA PRO A 332 -28.59 6.81 -17.83
C PRO A 332 -29.84 6.29 -17.12
N THR A 333 -30.59 5.38 -17.72
CA THR A 333 -31.84 4.80 -17.17
C THR A 333 -31.63 3.42 -16.53
N ASP A 334 -30.41 2.89 -16.51
CA ASP A 334 -30.13 1.58 -15.91
C ASP A 334 -30.14 1.69 -14.38
N PRO A 335 -31.10 1.09 -13.66
CA PRO A 335 -31.18 1.16 -12.20
C PRO A 335 -29.99 0.47 -11.51
N ASP A 336 -29.31 -0.44 -12.21
CA ASP A 336 -28.17 -1.19 -11.72
C ASP A 336 -26.80 -0.58 -12.10
N ILE A 337 -26.80 0.63 -12.65
CA ILE A 337 -25.61 1.26 -13.23
C ILE A 337 -24.42 1.32 -12.25
N LEU A 338 -24.67 1.67 -10.99
CA LEU A 338 -23.63 1.74 -9.95
C LEU A 338 -23.03 0.37 -9.66
N ARG A 339 -23.88 -0.66 -9.60
CA ARG A 339 -23.42 -2.05 -9.38
C ARG A 339 -22.61 -2.57 -10.57
N ARG A 340 -23.07 -2.26 -11.79
CA ARG A 340 -22.37 -2.60 -13.03
C ARG A 340 -21.03 -1.88 -13.12
N GLY A 341 -21.00 -0.58 -12.85
CA GLY A 341 -19.79 0.23 -12.84
C GLY A 341 -18.74 -0.27 -11.82
N ALA A 342 -19.17 -0.61 -10.61
CA ALA A 342 -18.29 -1.20 -9.60
C ALA A 342 -17.71 -2.54 -10.04
N TRP A 343 -18.52 -3.40 -10.68
CA TRP A 343 -18.09 -4.70 -11.19
C TRP A 343 -17.07 -4.56 -12.34
N GLU A 344 -17.40 -3.76 -13.36
CA GLU A 344 -16.53 -3.55 -14.52
C GLU A 344 -15.21 -2.88 -14.12
N THR A 345 -15.28 -1.87 -13.24
CA THR A 345 -14.08 -1.23 -12.65
C THR A 345 -13.22 -2.24 -11.90
N GLY A 346 -13.83 -3.08 -11.06
CA GLY A 346 -13.13 -4.11 -10.31
C GLY A 346 -12.41 -5.11 -11.21
N LEU A 347 -13.06 -5.58 -12.27
CA LEU A 347 -12.45 -6.48 -13.25
C LEU A 347 -11.26 -5.84 -13.97
N VAL A 348 -11.42 -4.61 -14.44
CA VAL A 348 -10.37 -3.90 -15.19
C VAL A 348 -9.18 -3.56 -14.28
N LEU A 349 -9.42 -3.07 -13.05
CA LEU A 349 -8.34 -2.82 -12.08
C LEU A 349 -7.67 -4.09 -11.57
N SER A 350 -8.38 -5.24 -11.58
CA SER A 350 -7.76 -6.52 -11.19
C SER A 350 -6.59 -6.90 -12.09
N ALA A 351 -6.60 -6.47 -13.35
CA ALA A 351 -5.48 -6.68 -14.27
C ALA A 351 -4.19 -5.99 -13.80
N LEU A 352 -4.28 -4.74 -13.32
CA LEU A 352 -3.15 -4.02 -12.73
C LEU A 352 -2.62 -4.72 -11.47
N THR A 353 -3.52 -4.98 -10.53
CA THR A 353 -3.15 -5.48 -9.20
C THR A 353 -2.67 -6.92 -9.23
N LEU A 354 -3.30 -7.78 -10.04
CA LEU A 354 -2.86 -9.16 -10.24
C LEU A 354 -1.50 -9.23 -10.93
N ALA A 355 -1.30 -8.45 -11.99
CA ALA A 355 -0.02 -8.38 -12.68
C ALA A 355 1.10 -7.88 -11.76
N LEU A 356 0.83 -6.85 -10.95
CA LEU A 356 1.75 -6.32 -9.94
C LEU A 356 2.11 -7.40 -8.90
N ALA A 357 1.11 -8.08 -8.33
CA ALA A 357 1.32 -9.12 -7.35
C ALA A 357 2.14 -10.29 -7.92
N LEU A 358 1.82 -10.73 -9.13
CA LEU A 358 2.52 -11.85 -9.80
C LEU A 358 3.98 -11.51 -10.11
N LEU A 359 4.30 -10.26 -10.46
CA LEU A 359 5.66 -9.86 -10.86
C LEU A 359 6.52 -9.31 -9.69
N ALA A 360 5.94 -9.02 -8.52
CA ALA A 360 6.69 -8.55 -7.35
C ALA A 360 7.69 -9.60 -6.83
N TRP A 361 7.30 -10.87 -6.75
CA TRP A 361 8.21 -11.95 -6.35
C TRP A 361 9.31 -12.25 -7.39
N PRO A 362 9.03 -12.41 -8.70
CA PRO A 362 10.07 -12.55 -9.71
C PRO A 362 11.02 -11.36 -9.76
N GLY A 363 10.50 -10.13 -9.64
CA GLY A 363 11.30 -8.91 -9.56
C GLY A 363 12.29 -8.95 -8.41
N GLY A 364 11.84 -9.35 -7.22
CA GLY A 364 12.70 -9.55 -6.05
C GLY A 364 13.73 -10.67 -6.24
N ARG A 365 13.36 -11.78 -6.90
CA ARG A 365 14.30 -12.87 -7.21
C ARG A 365 15.39 -12.43 -8.21
N LEU A 366 15.00 -11.64 -9.20
CA LEU A 366 15.94 -11.04 -10.14
C LEU A 366 16.92 -10.09 -9.43
N ALA A 367 16.40 -9.27 -8.50
CA ALA A 367 17.21 -8.36 -7.69
C ALA A 367 18.24 -9.12 -6.85
N GLY A 368 17.86 -10.22 -6.23
CA GLY A 368 18.78 -11.09 -5.49
C GLY A 368 19.88 -11.72 -6.35
N ARG A 369 19.64 -11.91 -7.65
CA ARG A 369 20.61 -12.54 -8.59
C ARG A 369 21.50 -11.53 -9.31
N PHE A 370 20.93 -10.41 -9.74
CA PHE A 370 21.55 -9.46 -10.66
C PHE A 370 21.77 -8.07 -10.05
N GLY A 371 21.37 -7.88 -8.77
CA GLY A 371 21.33 -6.59 -8.11
C GLY A 371 20.03 -5.83 -8.38
N ASP A 372 19.78 -4.79 -7.57
CA ASP A 372 18.50 -4.07 -7.55
C ASP A 372 18.26 -3.24 -8.82
N ARG A 373 19.34 -2.82 -9.49
CA ARG A 373 19.29 -1.93 -10.68
C ARG A 373 18.59 -2.55 -11.88
N LEU A 374 18.92 -3.79 -12.25
CA LEU A 374 18.42 -4.41 -13.49
C LEU A 374 16.91 -4.63 -13.48
N PRO A 375 16.30 -5.30 -12.48
CA PRO A 375 14.85 -5.50 -12.44
C PRO A 375 14.08 -4.19 -12.31
N ALA A 376 14.64 -3.17 -11.62
CA ALA A 376 14.03 -1.85 -11.55
C ALA A 376 13.97 -1.16 -12.91
N LEU A 377 15.05 -1.19 -13.70
CA LEU A 377 15.09 -0.62 -15.04
C LEU A 377 14.11 -1.33 -15.99
N ILE A 378 14.12 -2.67 -16.01
CA ILE A 378 13.19 -3.45 -16.84
C ILE A 378 11.75 -3.16 -16.43
N GLY A 379 11.46 -3.22 -15.13
CA GLY A 379 10.12 -3.00 -14.61
C GLY A 379 9.59 -1.60 -14.97
N LEU A 380 10.35 -0.55 -14.68
CA LEU A 380 9.92 0.82 -15.01
C LEU A 380 9.81 1.07 -16.52
N GLY A 381 10.65 0.43 -17.34
CA GLY A 381 10.51 0.46 -18.79
C GLY A 381 9.19 -0.14 -19.25
N VAL A 382 8.81 -1.31 -18.73
CA VAL A 382 7.53 -1.96 -19.02
C VAL A 382 6.36 -1.11 -18.51
N ALA A 383 6.46 -0.54 -17.30
CA ALA A 383 5.44 0.35 -16.75
C ALA A 383 5.24 1.59 -17.63
N THR A 384 6.34 2.20 -18.14
CA THR A 384 6.28 3.34 -19.05
C THR A 384 5.48 3.01 -20.31
N VAL A 385 5.72 1.84 -20.91
CA VAL A 385 4.96 1.39 -22.08
C VAL A 385 3.48 1.19 -21.74
N GLY A 386 3.17 0.59 -20.58
CA GLY A 386 1.80 0.41 -20.12
C GLY A 386 1.05 1.73 -19.95
N TYR A 387 1.63 2.71 -19.23
CA TYR A 387 1.02 4.04 -19.05
C TYR A 387 0.96 4.83 -20.36
N LEU A 388 1.92 4.65 -21.27
CA LEU A 388 1.86 5.26 -22.61
C LEU A 388 0.73 4.66 -23.46
N ALA A 389 0.44 3.38 -23.35
CA ALA A 389 -0.73 2.77 -23.97
C ALA A 389 -2.03 3.32 -23.36
N MET A 390 -2.08 3.47 -22.04
CA MET A 390 -3.24 4.02 -21.32
C MET A 390 -3.47 5.51 -21.63
N SER A 391 -2.42 6.28 -21.91
CA SER A 391 -2.56 7.70 -22.32
C SER A 391 -3.25 7.90 -23.67
N ARG A 392 -3.47 6.83 -24.43
CA ARG A 392 -4.14 6.85 -25.73
C ARG A 392 -5.58 6.34 -25.67
N TRP A 393 -6.14 6.17 -24.46
CA TRP A 393 -7.54 5.78 -24.34
C TRP A 393 -8.46 6.85 -24.92
N GLN A 394 -9.48 6.36 -25.61
CA GLN A 394 -10.55 7.16 -26.27
C GLN A 394 -11.92 6.70 -25.74
N SER A 395 -12.96 7.41 -26.12
CA SER A 395 -14.34 7.08 -25.73
C SER A 395 -14.78 5.67 -26.14
N ASP A 396 -14.26 5.17 -27.26
CA ASP A 396 -14.55 3.86 -27.85
C ASP A 396 -13.55 2.76 -27.44
N THR A 397 -12.54 3.07 -26.60
CA THR A 397 -11.53 2.08 -26.19
C THR A 397 -12.20 0.85 -25.59
N ASP A 398 -11.89 -0.32 -26.14
CA ASP A 398 -12.41 -1.61 -25.66
C ASP A 398 -11.74 -2.06 -24.35
N TYR A 399 -12.43 -2.93 -23.61
CA TYR A 399 -11.95 -3.42 -22.32
C TYR A 399 -10.64 -4.21 -22.42
N TRP A 400 -10.39 -4.93 -23.52
CA TRP A 400 -9.15 -5.69 -23.68
C TRP A 400 -7.93 -4.78 -23.83
N THR A 401 -8.08 -3.66 -24.53
CA THR A 401 -7.05 -2.61 -24.61
C THR A 401 -6.79 -1.98 -23.24
N MET A 402 -7.85 -1.72 -22.44
CA MET A 402 -7.70 -1.23 -21.07
C MET A 402 -6.94 -2.24 -20.19
N VAL A 403 -7.36 -3.50 -20.21
CA VAL A 403 -6.74 -4.61 -19.48
C VAL A 403 -5.28 -4.79 -19.89
N GLY A 404 -4.98 -4.71 -21.19
CA GLY A 404 -3.61 -4.83 -21.72
C GLY A 404 -2.67 -3.74 -21.17
N GLY A 405 -3.09 -2.47 -21.22
CA GLY A 405 -2.34 -1.34 -20.67
C GLY A 405 -2.09 -1.47 -19.17
N LEU A 406 -3.13 -1.80 -18.41
CA LEU A 406 -3.07 -2.00 -16.96
C LEU A 406 -2.20 -3.20 -16.58
N THR A 407 -2.27 -4.30 -17.33
CA THR A 407 -1.40 -5.47 -17.11
C THR A 407 0.06 -5.09 -17.29
N LEU A 408 0.42 -4.37 -18.36
CA LEU A 408 1.79 -3.91 -18.59
C LEU A 408 2.26 -2.97 -17.47
N ALA A 409 1.43 -1.99 -17.09
CA ALA A 409 1.74 -1.09 -15.99
C ALA A 409 1.96 -1.85 -14.67
N GLY A 410 1.06 -2.80 -14.35
CA GLY A 410 1.15 -3.65 -13.16
C GLY A 410 2.40 -4.55 -13.15
N CYS A 411 2.69 -5.22 -14.26
CA CYS A 411 3.92 -6.02 -14.42
C CYS A 411 5.17 -5.18 -14.13
N GLY A 412 5.21 -4.00 -14.73
CA GLY A 412 6.37 -3.11 -14.61
C GLY A 412 6.56 -2.59 -13.19
N VAL A 413 5.51 -2.06 -12.58
CA VAL A 413 5.57 -1.57 -11.19
C VAL A 413 5.88 -2.71 -10.23
N GLY A 414 5.26 -3.88 -10.39
CA GLY A 414 5.51 -5.06 -9.56
C GLY A 414 6.98 -5.44 -9.51
N MET A 415 7.64 -5.47 -10.67
CA MET A 415 9.09 -5.78 -10.75
C MET A 415 9.97 -4.75 -10.03
N ALA A 416 9.55 -3.48 -9.93
CA ALA A 416 10.32 -2.41 -9.31
C ALA A 416 10.14 -2.31 -7.78
N LEU A 417 9.06 -2.86 -7.20
CA LEU A 417 8.74 -2.73 -5.78
C LEU A 417 9.81 -3.33 -4.85
N ALA A 418 10.20 -4.58 -5.11
CA ALA A 418 11.15 -5.29 -4.26
C ALA A 418 12.57 -4.68 -4.30
N PRO A 419 13.15 -4.32 -5.46
CA PRO A 419 14.44 -3.66 -5.54
C PRO A 419 14.51 -2.34 -4.77
N THR A 420 13.47 -1.49 -4.88
CA THR A 420 13.46 -0.21 -4.18
C THR A 420 13.41 -0.37 -2.67
N ALA A 421 12.56 -1.28 -2.17
CA ALA A 421 12.48 -1.61 -0.75
C ALA A 421 13.78 -2.23 -0.24
N SER A 422 14.36 -3.18 -1.00
CA SER A 422 15.61 -3.86 -0.66
C SER A 422 16.76 -2.86 -0.47
N THR A 423 16.92 -1.91 -1.40
CA THR A 423 17.98 -0.89 -1.35
C THR A 423 17.88 -0.02 -0.09
N ILE A 424 16.69 0.48 0.26
CA ILE A 424 16.48 1.34 1.44
C ILE A 424 16.75 0.55 2.74
N ILE A 425 16.18 -0.65 2.84
CA ILE A 425 16.28 -1.48 4.04
C ILE A 425 17.72 -1.99 4.25
N ALA A 426 18.43 -2.33 3.18
CA ALA A 426 19.82 -2.78 3.26
C ALA A 426 20.75 -1.65 3.74
N ALA A 427 20.50 -0.41 3.31
CA ALA A 427 21.30 0.74 3.70
C ALA A 427 21.18 1.09 5.20
N ALA A 428 20.06 0.76 5.84
CA ALA A 428 19.81 1.11 7.24
C ALA A 428 20.50 0.21 8.27
N GLY A 429 21.04 -0.93 7.84
CA GLY A 429 21.67 -1.91 8.73
C GLY A 429 20.65 -2.67 9.62
N PRO A 430 21.13 -3.66 10.41
CA PRO A 430 20.24 -4.57 11.15
C PRO A 430 19.38 -3.88 12.22
N GLU A 431 19.93 -2.88 12.91
CA GLU A 431 19.28 -2.22 14.05
C GLU A 431 18.16 -1.25 13.68
N ARG A 432 18.06 -0.83 12.40
CA ARG A 432 17.14 0.20 11.93
C ARG A 432 16.26 -0.25 10.75
N ARG A 433 16.17 -1.56 10.53
CA ARG A 433 15.36 -2.12 9.41
C ARG A 433 13.88 -1.82 9.53
N GLY A 434 13.35 -1.75 10.75
CA GLY A 434 11.96 -1.39 10.99
C GLY A 434 11.66 0.04 10.57
N ALA A 435 12.50 1.00 11.00
CA ALA A 435 12.38 2.40 10.59
C ALA A 435 12.53 2.57 9.07
N ALA A 436 13.50 1.88 8.45
CA ALA A 436 13.69 1.91 7.00
C ALA A 436 12.50 1.28 6.23
N SER A 437 11.92 0.21 6.75
CA SER A 437 10.72 -0.41 6.17
C SER A 437 9.51 0.51 6.23
N ALA A 438 9.34 1.22 7.36
CA ALA A 438 8.31 2.25 7.49
C ALA A 438 8.51 3.38 6.48
N LEU A 439 9.76 3.86 6.30
CA LEU A 439 10.09 4.88 5.30
C LEU A 439 9.69 4.46 3.88
N VAL A 440 9.95 3.21 3.47
CA VAL A 440 9.54 2.69 2.15
C VAL A 440 8.05 2.89 1.90
N ILE A 441 7.21 2.56 2.89
CA ILE A 441 5.75 2.65 2.74
C ILE A 441 5.28 4.10 2.82
N ILE A 442 5.82 4.90 3.74
CA ILE A 442 5.49 6.33 3.88
C ILE A 442 5.78 7.08 2.57
N LEU A 443 6.95 6.87 1.96
CA LEU A 443 7.30 7.49 0.67
C LEU A 443 6.31 7.12 -0.43
N ARG A 444 5.86 5.87 -0.46
CA ARG A 444 4.83 5.42 -1.41
C ARG A 444 3.49 6.11 -1.16
N LEU A 445 3.05 6.22 0.10
CA LEU A 445 1.80 6.89 0.45
C LEU A 445 1.84 8.38 0.11
N ILE A 446 2.96 9.08 0.34
CA ILE A 446 3.16 10.47 -0.09
C ILE A 446 2.95 10.58 -1.60
N GLY A 447 3.55 9.67 -2.37
CA GLY A 447 3.37 9.61 -3.81
C GLY A 447 1.92 9.37 -4.21
N MET A 448 1.24 8.44 -3.54
CA MET A 448 -0.18 8.14 -3.80
C MET A 448 -1.06 9.37 -3.53
N THR A 449 -0.86 10.05 -2.42
CA THR A 449 -1.60 11.29 -2.09
C THR A 449 -1.37 12.35 -3.18
N ALA A 450 -0.13 12.56 -3.61
CA ALA A 450 0.19 13.50 -4.68
C ALA A 450 -0.47 13.12 -6.01
N GLY A 451 -0.53 11.82 -6.34
CA GLY A 451 -1.18 11.32 -7.55
C GLY A 451 -2.69 11.58 -7.58
N VAL A 452 -3.39 11.27 -6.48
CA VAL A 452 -4.83 11.56 -6.36
C VAL A 452 -5.08 13.07 -6.46
N SER A 453 -4.27 13.88 -5.78
CA SER A 453 -4.41 15.35 -5.81
C SER A 453 -4.17 15.93 -7.20
N THR A 454 -3.26 15.36 -7.97
CA THR A 454 -3.02 15.78 -9.37
C THR A 454 -4.29 15.59 -10.19
N LEU A 455 -4.98 14.46 -10.06
CA LEU A 455 -6.24 14.23 -10.75
C LEU A 455 -7.30 15.25 -10.32
N THR A 456 -7.41 15.53 -9.02
CA THR A 456 -8.46 16.40 -8.50
C THR A 456 -8.21 17.88 -8.87
N LEU A 457 -6.98 18.35 -8.70
CA LEU A 457 -6.66 19.76 -8.95
C LEU A 457 -6.52 20.06 -10.45
N TRP A 458 -5.76 19.23 -11.17
CA TRP A 458 -5.51 19.47 -12.60
C TRP A 458 -6.61 18.88 -13.48
N GLY A 459 -7.04 17.64 -13.22
CA GLY A 459 -8.04 16.95 -14.02
C GLY A 459 -9.39 17.67 -14.04
N VAL A 460 -9.84 18.18 -12.89
CA VAL A 460 -11.08 18.97 -12.79
C VAL A 460 -10.97 20.27 -13.59
N GLN A 461 -9.89 21.04 -13.39
CA GLN A 461 -9.66 22.29 -14.14
C GLN A 461 -9.57 22.04 -15.65
N ARG A 462 -8.90 20.96 -16.04
CA ARG A 462 -8.78 20.59 -17.46
C ARG A 462 -10.13 20.21 -18.07
N GLN A 463 -10.92 19.43 -17.33
CA GLN A 463 -12.27 19.07 -17.75
C GLN A 463 -13.18 20.30 -17.92
N ASP A 464 -13.11 21.26 -17.00
CA ASP A 464 -13.86 22.52 -17.09
C ASP A 464 -13.39 23.38 -18.25
N ALA A 465 -12.09 23.44 -18.51
CA ALA A 465 -11.54 24.16 -19.67
C ALA A 465 -12.03 23.56 -20.99
N LEU A 466 -12.03 22.23 -21.11
CA LEU A 466 -12.51 21.53 -22.31
C LEU A 466 -14.03 21.74 -22.50
N ARG A 467 -14.81 21.69 -21.43
CA ARG A 467 -16.26 21.95 -21.49
C ARG A 467 -16.58 23.39 -21.90
N ARG A 468 -15.84 24.37 -21.42
CA ARG A 468 -16.02 25.79 -21.81
C ARG A 468 -15.61 26.06 -23.25
N ALA A 469 -14.70 25.26 -23.80
CA ALA A 469 -14.26 25.36 -25.20
C ALA A 469 -15.20 24.63 -26.17
N ALA A 470 -16.26 23.98 -25.67
CA ALA A 470 -17.24 23.27 -26.49
C ALA A 470 -18.01 24.22 -27.41
N ASP A 471 -18.28 23.79 -28.64
CA ASP A 471 -19.12 24.51 -29.57
C ASP A 471 -20.56 24.56 -29.02
N PRO A 472 -21.19 25.75 -28.90
CA PRO A 472 -22.59 25.86 -28.50
C PRO A 472 -23.55 25.05 -29.36
N ALA A 473 -23.20 24.78 -30.63
CA ALA A 473 -24.02 23.95 -31.53
C ALA A 473 -24.14 22.49 -31.02
N LEU A 474 -23.15 21.97 -30.30
CA LEU A 474 -23.19 20.63 -29.70
C LEU A 474 -24.28 20.52 -28.60
N LEU A 475 -24.64 21.64 -27.95
CA LEU A 475 -25.60 21.66 -26.87
C LEU A 475 -27.07 21.46 -27.35
N ALA A 476 -27.31 21.51 -28.66
CA ALA A 476 -28.62 21.33 -29.26
C ALA A 476 -29.07 19.86 -29.37
N ASP A 477 -28.11 18.91 -29.30
CA ASP A 477 -28.37 17.47 -29.42
C ASP A 477 -27.85 16.73 -28.20
N PHE A 478 -28.74 16.07 -27.47
CA PHE A 478 -28.42 15.34 -26.23
C PHE A 478 -27.43 14.19 -26.47
N ASP A 479 -27.51 13.49 -27.60
CA ASP A 479 -26.59 12.40 -27.92
C ASP A 479 -25.18 12.92 -28.24
N GLN A 480 -25.06 14.06 -28.91
CA GLN A 480 -23.79 14.71 -29.16
C GLN A 480 -23.15 15.23 -27.89
N VAL A 481 -23.91 15.85 -26.99
CA VAL A 481 -23.44 16.27 -25.65
C VAL A 481 -22.89 15.07 -24.86
N ARG A 482 -23.62 13.97 -24.87
CA ARG A 482 -23.24 12.74 -24.17
C ARG A 482 -21.89 12.19 -24.67
N MET A 483 -21.74 12.05 -25.98
CA MET A 483 -20.48 11.58 -26.58
C MET A 483 -19.35 12.54 -26.30
N PHE A 484 -19.57 13.84 -26.44
CA PHE A 484 -18.59 14.87 -26.11
C PHE A 484 -18.11 14.79 -24.65
N LEU A 485 -19.01 14.54 -23.69
CA LEU A 485 -18.63 14.39 -22.28
C LEU A 485 -17.78 13.14 -22.03
N ILE A 486 -18.03 12.04 -22.75
CA ILE A 486 -17.20 10.83 -22.70
C ILE A 486 -15.84 11.10 -23.30
N ASP A 487 -15.76 11.82 -24.43
CA ASP A 487 -14.49 12.20 -25.07
C ASP A 487 -13.66 13.12 -24.15
N VAL A 488 -14.30 14.10 -23.51
CA VAL A 488 -13.63 14.96 -22.52
C VAL A 488 -13.08 14.12 -21.36
N ALA A 489 -13.85 13.17 -20.84
CA ALA A 489 -13.36 12.29 -19.76
C ALA A 489 -12.19 11.42 -20.24
N ALA A 490 -12.26 10.85 -21.44
CA ALA A 490 -11.18 10.06 -22.04
C ALA A 490 -9.92 10.90 -22.23
N GLN A 491 -10.06 12.11 -22.74
CA GLN A 491 -8.94 13.03 -22.95
C GLN A 491 -8.25 13.40 -21.62
N VAL A 492 -9.01 13.79 -20.59
CA VAL A 492 -8.47 14.14 -19.27
C VAL A 492 -7.73 12.95 -18.66
N VAL A 493 -8.31 11.76 -18.72
CA VAL A 493 -7.69 10.52 -18.23
C VAL A 493 -6.42 10.20 -19.01
N GLY A 494 -6.46 10.30 -20.33
CA GLY A 494 -5.27 10.09 -21.19
C GLY A 494 -4.14 11.06 -20.85
N GLU A 495 -4.46 12.36 -20.69
CA GLU A 495 -3.48 13.40 -20.32
C GLU A 495 -2.91 13.15 -18.91
N THR A 496 -3.71 12.66 -17.94
CA THR A 496 -3.18 12.30 -16.59
C THR A 496 -2.23 11.10 -16.66
N PHE A 497 -2.43 10.16 -17.57
CA PHE A 497 -1.48 9.06 -17.76
C PHE A 497 -0.16 9.52 -18.41
N LEU A 498 -0.11 10.66 -19.10
CA LEU A 498 1.17 11.26 -19.52
C LEU A 498 1.99 11.73 -18.31
N PHE A 499 1.37 12.22 -17.22
CA PHE A 499 2.10 12.48 -15.98
C PHE A 499 2.67 11.17 -15.38
N ALA A 500 1.93 10.07 -15.49
CA ALA A 500 2.46 8.77 -15.08
C ALA A 500 3.64 8.31 -15.94
N VAL A 501 3.61 8.54 -17.25
CA VAL A 501 4.75 8.29 -18.16
C VAL A 501 5.95 9.12 -17.73
N ALA A 502 5.78 10.44 -17.51
CA ALA A 502 6.86 11.32 -17.06
C ALA A 502 7.45 10.84 -15.71
N ALA A 503 6.60 10.46 -14.76
CA ALA A 503 7.02 9.92 -13.48
C ALA A 503 7.81 8.60 -13.63
N CYS A 504 7.37 7.69 -14.49
CA CYS A 504 8.10 6.45 -14.79
C CYS A 504 9.47 6.72 -15.43
N VAL A 505 9.56 7.69 -16.34
CA VAL A 505 10.84 8.10 -16.98
C VAL A 505 11.79 8.69 -15.92
N ILE A 506 11.30 9.56 -15.03
CA ILE A 506 12.13 10.10 -13.94
C ILE A 506 12.59 8.97 -13.01
N ALA A 507 11.71 8.02 -12.70
CA ALA A 507 12.06 6.84 -11.90
C ALA A 507 13.08 5.94 -12.62
N LEU A 508 13.00 5.77 -13.93
CA LEU A 508 14.01 5.07 -14.75
C LEU A 508 15.39 5.73 -14.64
N VAL A 509 15.44 7.06 -14.75
CA VAL A 509 16.69 7.80 -14.55
C VAL A 509 17.23 7.57 -13.13
N ALA A 510 16.37 7.66 -12.11
CA ALA A 510 16.78 7.38 -10.73
C ALA A 510 17.29 5.95 -10.56
N ALA A 511 16.69 4.96 -11.21
CA ALA A 511 17.08 3.55 -11.14
C ALA A 511 18.55 3.28 -11.57
N ILE A 512 19.16 4.18 -12.34
CA ILE A 512 20.56 4.08 -12.74
C ILE A 512 21.51 4.09 -11.53
N TRP A 513 21.14 4.77 -10.46
CA TRP A 513 21.94 4.87 -9.23
C TRP A 513 21.66 3.76 -8.22
N LEU A 514 20.73 2.83 -8.50
CA LEU A 514 20.55 1.66 -7.66
C LEU A 514 21.80 0.76 -7.68
N PRO A 515 22.07 0.02 -6.59
CA PRO A 515 23.18 -0.90 -6.53
C PRO A 515 23.03 -2.01 -7.58
N GLY A 516 24.09 -2.17 -8.38
CA GLY A 516 24.23 -3.30 -9.28
C GLY A 516 24.67 -4.56 -8.51
N ARG A 517 25.04 -5.62 -9.23
CA ARG A 517 25.51 -6.87 -8.65
C ARG A 517 26.69 -6.61 -7.72
N HIS A 518 26.59 -6.97 -6.44
CA HIS A 518 27.76 -7.07 -5.57
C HIS A 518 28.69 -8.13 -6.15
N ARG A 519 29.84 -7.72 -6.66
CA ARG A 519 30.98 -8.62 -6.80
C ARG A 519 31.32 -9.08 -5.37
N SER A 520 31.08 -10.35 -5.07
CA SER A 520 31.60 -10.97 -3.87
C SER A 520 33.11 -10.68 -3.83
N GLN A 521 33.55 -9.94 -2.86
CA GLN A 521 34.97 -9.87 -2.46
C GLN A 521 35.34 -11.24 -1.84
N THR A 522 35.39 -12.27 -2.67
CA THR A 522 36.01 -13.56 -2.37
C THR A 522 37.18 -13.68 -3.32
N GLY A 523 38.30 -13.06 -2.97
CA GLY A 523 39.48 -13.16 -3.80
C GLY A 523 40.66 -12.30 -3.42
N GLU A 524 40.76 -11.82 -2.17
CA GLU A 524 42.00 -11.21 -1.70
C GLU A 524 42.17 -11.44 -0.18
N THR A 525 42.51 -12.65 0.22
CA THR A 525 43.28 -12.98 1.44
C THR A 525 43.59 -14.47 1.47
N GLN A 526 44.39 -14.92 0.52
CA GLN A 526 45.22 -16.14 0.64
C GLN A 526 46.28 -16.07 -0.43
N ASP A 527 47.23 -15.17 -0.26
CA ASP A 527 48.59 -15.40 -0.70
C ASP A 527 49.50 -14.42 0.02
N GLY A 528 50.44 -14.91 0.79
CA GLY A 528 51.52 -14.06 1.33
C GLY A 528 51.80 -14.19 2.81
N SER A 529 52.07 -15.40 3.35
CA SER A 529 53.07 -15.56 4.42
C SER A 529 53.40 -17.03 4.68
N GLN A 530 53.97 -17.67 3.70
CA GLN A 530 54.98 -18.71 3.94
C GLN A 530 56.18 -18.28 3.12
N VAL A 531 57.22 -17.78 3.75
CA VAL A 531 58.63 -17.99 3.50
C VAL A 531 59.44 -17.32 4.62
N ASP A 532 60.18 -18.17 5.32
CA ASP A 532 61.51 -17.99 5.97
C ASP A 532 61.69 -17.16 7.26
N ARG A 533 61.97 -17.90 8.23
CA ARG A 533 63.06 -18.04 9.21
C ARG A 533 62.63 -17.99 10.65
#